data_0cd7ffde0ae9451d8d708acdf3f28b21
#
_entry.id   0cd7ffde0ae9451d8d708acdf3f28b21
#
_cell.length_a   1.000
_cell.length_b   1.000
_cell.length_c   1.000
_cell.angle_alpha   90.00
_cell.angle_beta   90.00
_cell.angle_gamma   90.00
#
_symmetry.space_group_name_H-M   'P 1'
#
loop_
_entity.id
_entity.type
_entity.pdbx_description
1 polymer ?
#
loop_
_entity_poly.entity_id
_entity_poly.type
_entity_poly.pdbx_seq_one_letter_code
_entity_poly.pdbx_strand_id
1 'polypeptide(L)'
;LHQPDADKRLLIVSYDILRLNIEAFQRIEYSTIVIDEAQIIKNRYSKKYKAIKTLKAQHLVILTGTPIENSIDDIWSHFMLLMPEMKTLYALLSKQCQSKRDEAFLEMSRKFLKPFILRRTKQEVLKDLPELIEKTIYIEMSNIERHLYGNVHKMVLQALTSGVSGRIESIALEGLLRLRQACVSPKLLPNSIYKGITWQTKYQHTL
;
A
#
# COMPACT_ATOMS: atom_id res chain seq x y z
N LEU A 1 -26.41 3.20 -39.79
CA LEU A 1 -25.80 2.38 -38.75
C LEU A 1 -24.30 2.64 -38.81
N HIS A 2 -23.80 3.58 -38.00
CA HIS A 2 -22.38 3.77 -37.78
C HIS A 2 -21.87 2.49 -37.13
N GLN A 3 -21.02 1.74 -37.83
CA GLN A 3 -20.16 0.76 -37.20
C GLN A 3 -19.27 1.54 -36.23
N PRO A 4 -19.24 1.20 -34.95
CA PRO A 4 -18.29 1.83 -34.06
C PRO A 4 -16.89 1.49 -34.56
N ASP A 5 -16.02 2.48 -34.66
CA ASP A 5 -14.61 2.36 -35.00
C ASP A 5 -14.03 1.14 -34.30
N ALA A 6 -13.73 0.10 -35.08
CA ALA A 6 -13.28 -1.18 -34.55
C ALA A 6 -11.97 -1.09 -33.74
N ASP A 7 -11.30 0.07 -33.83
CA ASP A 7 -9.96 0.29 -33.27
C ASP A 7 -9.94 0.98 -31.87
N LYS A 8 -11.10 1.43 -31.35
CA LYS A 8 -11.14 2.11 -30.06
C LYS A 8 -11.83 1.23 -29.01
N ARG A 9 -11.10 0.32 -28.43
CA ARG A 9 -11.61 -0.53 -27.34
C ARG A 9 -10.93 -0.14 -26.03
N LEU A 10 -11.74 0.08 -25.00
CA LEU A 10 -11.27 0.21 -23.61
C LEU A 10 -11.45 -1.13 -22.91
N LEU A 11 -10.35 -1.64 -22.34
CA LEU A 11 -10.35 -2.85 -21.55
C LEU A 11 -9.96 -2.51 -20.11
N ILE A 12 -10.87 -2.77 -19.17
CA ILE A 12 -10.63 -2.60 -17.73
C ILE A 12 -10.51 -3.96 -17.09
N VAL A 13 -9.39 -4.20 -16.39
CA VAL A 13 -9.09 -5.50 -15.78
C VAL A 13 -8.39 -5.34 -14.44
N SER A 14 -8.69 -6.22 -13.48
CA SER A 14 -7.96 -6.23 -12.22
C SER A 14 -6.58 -6.88 -12.36
N TYR A 15 -5.65 -6.53 -11.48
CA TYR A 15 -4.30 -7.12 -11.45
C TYR A 15 -4.30 -8.64 -11.34
N ASP A 16 -5.24 -9.22 -10.60
CA ASP A 16 -5.30 -10.67 -10.42
C ASP A 16 -5.84 -11.38 -11.65
N ILE A 17 -6.85 -10.84 -12.31
CA ILE A 17 -7.38 -11.36 -13.60
C ILE A 17 -6.28 -11.30 -14.66
N LEU A 18 -5.58 -10.16 -14.78
CA LEU A 18 -4.46 -9.99 -15.69
C LEU A 18 -3.39 -11.07 -15.45
N ARG A 19 -2.96 -11.24 -14.21
CA ARG A 19 -1.92 -12.20 -13.84
C ARG A 19 -2.31 -13.65 -14.15
N LEU A 20 -3.58 -14.00 -13.89
CA LEU A 20 -4.08 -15.36 -14.11
C LEU A 20 -4.23 -15.71 -15.59
N ASN A 21 -4.50 -14.72 -16.45
CA ASN A 21 -4.74 -14.91 -17.87
C ASN A 21 -3.68 -14.23 -18.75
N ILE A 22 -2.47 -14.09 -18.24
CA ILE A 22 -1.42 -13.27 -18.87
C ILE A 22 -1.13 -13.64 -20.33
N GLU A 23 -1.19 -14.91 -20.68
CA GLU A 23 -0.96 -15.41 -22.04
C GLU A 23 -1.92 -14.80 -23.08
N ALA A 24 -3.18 -14.60 -22.69
CA ALA A 24 -4.16 -13.95 -23.57
C ALA A 24 -3.86 -12.46 -23.77
N PHE A 25 -3.47 -11.76 -22.69
CA PHE A 25 -3.17 -10.33 -22.72
C PHE A 25 -1.86 -10.01 -23.44
N GLN A 26 -0.87 -10.88 -23.39
CA GLN A 26 0.43 -10.70 -24.07
C GLN A 26 0.33 -10.77 -25.59
N ARG A 27 -0.72 -11.36 -26.14
CA ARG A 27 -0.95 -11.46 -27.59
C ARG A 27 -1.48 -10.16 -28.20
N ILE A 28 -1.88 -9.20 -27.35
CA ILE A 28 -2.48 -7.95 -27.76
C ILE A 28 -1.39 -6.85 -27.71
N GLU A 29 -1.33 -6.05 -28.75
CA GLU A 29 -0.55 -4.82 -28.76
C GLU A 29 -1.45 -3.65 -28.37
N TYR A 30 -1.09 -2.99 -27.27
CA TYR A 30 -1.88 -1.89 -26.73
C TYR A 30 -1.33 -0.56 -27.22
N SER A 31 -2.20 0.37 -27.59
CA SER A 31 -1.81 1.76 -27.81
C SER A 31 -1.36 2.39 -26.47
N THR A 32 -2.17 2.21 -25.43
CA THR A 32 -1.86 2.77 -24.11
C THR A 32 -2.27 1.79 -23.02
N ILE A 33 -1.40 1.60 -22.05
CA ILE A 33 -1.72 0.92 -20.79
C ILE A 33 -1.67 1.94 -19.67
N VAL A 34 -2.75 2.03 -18.90
CA VAL A 34 -2.83 2.82 -17.69
C VAL A 34 -2.85 1.88 -16.49
N ILE A 35 -1.90 2.05 -15.60
CA ILE A 35 -1.76 1.27 -14.36
C ILE A 35 -2.24 2.14 -13.22
N ASP A 36 -3.42 1.85 -12.68
CA ASP A 36 -3.98 2.56 -11.55
C ASP A 36 -3.64 1.87 -10.23
N GLU A 37 -3.58 2.63 -9.12
CA GLU A 37 -3.16 2.16 -7.79
C GLU A 37 -1.85 1.37 -7.84
N ALA A 38 -0.85 1.94 -8.51
CA ALA A 38 0.40 1.25 -8.84
C ALA A 38 1.25 0.86 -7.61
N GLN A 39 0.93 1.34 -6.40
CA GLN A 39 1.57 0.85 -5.18
C GLN A 39 1.40 -0.67 -5.00
N ILE A 40 0.38 -1.28 -5.63
CA ILE A 40 0.17 -2.73 -5.61
C ILE A 40 1.33 -3.48 -6.27
N ILE A 41 2.02 -2.85 -7.21
CA ILE A 41 3.12 -3.43 -7.98
C ILE A 41 4.50 -2.84 -7.64
N LYS A 42 4.63 -2.14 -6.50
CA LYS A 42 5.90 -1.56 -6.05
C LYS A 42 7.03 -2.58 -5.90
N ASN A 43 6.68 -3.83 -5.58
CA ASN A 43 7.66 -4.91 -5.52
C ASN A 43 7.88 -5.54 -6.90
N ARG A 44 9.03 -5.23 -7.52
CA ARG A 44 9.45 -5.75 -8.84
C ARG A 44 9.65 -7.27 -8.92
N TYR A 45 9.71 -7.95 -7.79
CA TYR A 45 9.78 -9.41 -7.74
C TYR A 45 8.39 -10.07 -7.68
N SER A 46 7.34 -9.30 -7.45
CA SER A 46 5.97 -9.80 -7.37
C SER A 46 5.50 -10.38 -8.70
N LYS A 47 4.60 -11.36 -8.63
CA LYS A 47 3.98 -11.98 -9.83
C LYS A 47 3.19 -10.94 -10.65
N LYS A 48 2.54 -9.96 -9.98
CA LYS A 48 1.78 -8.90 -10.63
C LYS A 48 2.69 -7.98 -11.45
N TYR A 49 3.79 -7.51 -10.87
CA TYR A 49 4.77 -6.69 -11.58
C TYR A 49 5.34 -7.42 -12.81
N LYS A 50 5.76 -8.68 -12.63
CA LYS A 50 6.30 -9.50 -13.72
C LYS A 50 5.30 -9.68 -14.87
N ALA A 51 4.02 -9.87 -14.55
CA ALA A 51 2.97 -9.99 -15.55
C ALA A 51 2.84 -8.70 -16.37
N ILE A 52 2.73 -7.54 -15.72
CA ILE A 52 2.60 -6.25 -16.43
C ILE A 52 3.81 -5.98 -17.32
N LYS A 53 5.00 -6.28 -16.82
CA LYS A 53 6.25 -6.06 -17.57
C LYS A 53 6.31 -6.81 -18.90
N THR A 54 5.52 -7.88 -19.07
CA THR A 54 5.49 -8.67 -20.31
C THR A 54 4.49 -8.14 -21.34
N LEU A 55 3.67 -7.18 -20.97
CA LEU A 55 2.71 -6.56 -21.89
C LEU A 55 3.43 -5.62 -22.86
N LYS A 56 2.90 -5.51 -24.07
CA LYS A 56 3.41 -4.62 -25.12
C LYS A 56 2.49 -3.42 -25.26
N ALA A 57 3.03 -2.22 -25.06
CA ALA A 57 2.29 -0.98 -25.25
C ALA A 57 3.17 0.10 -25.88
N GLN A 58 2.55 0.97 -26.67
CA GLN A 58 3.24 2.16 -27.21
C GLN A 58 3.44 3.20 -26.10
N HIS A 59 2.44 3.34 -25.21
CA HIS A 59 2.50 4.27 -24.10
C HIS A 59 2.13 3.53 -22.79
N LEU A 60 2.84 3.86 -21.73
CA LEU A 60 2.59 3.34 -20.40
C LEU A 60 2.46 4.51 -19.43
N VAL A 61 1.35 4.55 -18.70
CA VAL A 61 1.07 5.58 -17.68
C VAL A 61 0.86 4.91 -16.34
N ILE A 62 1.44 5.46 -15.31
CA ILE A 62 1.31 4.98 -13.93
C ILE A 62 0.58 6.04 -13.11
N LEU A 63 -0.51 5.62 -12.45
CA LEU A 63 -1.27 6.42 -11.50
C LEU A 63 -1.12 5.84 -10.10
N THR A 64 -0.86 6.69 -9.11
CA THR A 64 -0.78 6.28 -7.70
C THR A 64 -1.08 7.46 -6.79
N GLY A 65 -1.87 7.23 -5.75
CA GLY A 65 -2.12 8.21 -4.69
C GLY A 65 -0.95 8.33 -3.71
N THR A 66 -0.13 7.28 -3.60
CA THR A 66 1.00 7.19 -2.65
C THR A 66 2.27 6.74 -3.36
N PRO A 67 2.95 7.62 -4.10
CA PRO A 67 4.13 7.25 -4.90
C PRO A 67 5.30 6.75 -4.05
N ILE A 68 5.43 7.24 -2.80
CA ILE A 68 6.41 6.79 -1.82
C ILE A 68 5.65 6.38 -0.55
N GLU A 69 5.53 5.10 -0.29
CA GLU A 69 4.98 4.60 0.98
C GLU A 69 6.08 4.31 1.99
N ASN A 70 7.05 3.49 1.60
CA ASN A 70 8.07 2.99 2.53
C ASN A 70 9.49 3.36 2.14
N SER A 71 9.77 3.48 0.84
CA SER A 71 11.11 3.78 0.37
C SER A 71 11.13 4.41 -1.01
N ILE A 72 12.27 5.05 -1.32
CA ILE A 72 12.55 5.58 -2.66
C ILE A 72 12.61 4.46 -3.71
N ASP A 73 12.89 3.22 -3.30
CA ASP A 73 12.91 2.05 -4.17
C ASP A 73 11.53 1.76 -4.80
N ASP A 74 10.45 2.15 -4.14
CA ASP A 74 9.09 2.02 -4.65
C ASP A 74 8.92 2.83 -5.95
N ILE A 75 9.41 4.08 -5.96
CA ILE A 75 9.40 4.93 -7.16
C ILE A 75 10.31 4.35 -8.24
N TRP A 76 11.52 3.95 -7.89
CA TRP A 76 12.44 3.37 -8.86
C TRP A 76 11.88 2.11 -9.52
N SER A 77 11.09 1.32 -8.80
CA SER A 77 10.40 0.15 -9.35
C SER A 77 9.41 0.54 -10.45
N HIS A 78 8.65 1.62 -10.25
CA HIS A 78 7.75 2.16 -11.27
C HIS A 78 8.51 2.69 -12.49
N PHE A 79 9.60 3.43 -12.27
CA PHE A 79 10.41 3.96 -13.37
C PHE A 79 11.11 2.87 -14.18
N MET A 80 11.53 1.77 -13.54
CA MET A 80 12.08 0.61 -14.27
C MET A 80 11.03 -0.14 -15.10
N LEU A 81 9.75 0.05 -14.80
CA LEU A 81 8.65 -0.47 -15.62
C LEU A 81 8.36 0.45 -16.80
N LEU A 82 8.32 1.77 -16.57
CA LEU A 82 8.11 2.80 -17.59
C LEU A 82 9.26 2.88 -18.58
N MET A 83 10.48 2.86 -18.08
CA MET A 83 11.73 3.05 -18.81
C MET A 83 12.77 2.04 -18.33
N PRO A 84 12.92 0.89 -19.01
CA PRO A 84 13.83 -0.18 -18.58
C PRO A 84 15.29 0.28 -18.39
N GLU A 85 15.73 1.30 -19.12
CA GLU A 85 17.07 1.91 -19.07
C GLU A 85 17.37 2.52 -17.69
N MET A 86 16.35 2.94 -16.97
CA MET A 86 16.47 3.48 -15.61
C MET A 86 17.09 2.50 -14.61
N LYS A 87 17.08 1.20 -14.94
CA LYS A 87 17.80 0.19 -14.16
C LYS A 87 19.29 0.46 -14.07
N THR A 88 19.90 0.88 -15.17
CA THR A 88 21.34 1.21 -15.23
C THR A 88 21.64 2.46 -14.41
N LEU A 89 20.82 3.51 -14.55
CA LEU A 89 20.97 4.73 -13.78
C LEU A 89 20.82 4.45 -12.26
N TYR A 90 19.81 3.70 -11.88
CA TYR A 90 19.62 3.28 -10.49
C TYR A 90 20.83 2.52 -9.94
N ALA A 91 21.40 1.59 -10.72
CA ALA A 91 22.56 0.82 -10.29
C ALA A 91 23.81 1.71 -10.13
N LEU A 92 24.01 2.69 -10.99
CA LEU A 92 25.09 3.66 -10.86
C LEU A 92 24.94 4.54 -9.61
N LEU A 93 23.76 5.12 -9.40
CA LEU A 93 23.48 5.94 -8.22
C LEU A 93 23.63 5.14 -6.92
N SER A 94 23.14 3.88 -6.92
CA SER A 94 23.25 3.01 -5.74
C SER A 94 24.69 2.60 -5.40
N LYS A 95 25.59 2.62 -6.39
CA LYS A 95 27.03 2.36 -6.16
C LYS A 95 27.79 3.58 -5.65
N GLN A 96 27.35 4.78 -6.04
CA GLN A 96 28.00 6.02 -5.64
C GLN A 96 27.66 6.44 -4.20
N CYS A 97 26.54 5.97 -3.67
CA CYS A 97 26.08 6.31 -2.33
C CYS A 97 26.32 5.13 -1.38
N GLN A 98 26.72 5.43 -0.13
CA GLN A 98 26.99 4.39 0.89
C GLN A 98 25.70 3.64 1.29
N SER A 99 24.57 4.32 1.19
CA SER A 99 23.24 3.77 1.51
C SER A 99 22.18 4.38 0.61
N LYS A 100 21.12 3.63 0.32
CA LYS A 100 19.92 4.13 -0.35
C LYS A 100 19.10 5.12 0.49
N ARG A 101 19.46 5.29 1.75
CA ARG A 101 18.89 6.29 2.68
C ARG A 101 19.73 7.55 2.76
N ASP A 102 20.88 7.59 2.09
CA ASP A 102 21.72 8.78 2.05
C ASP A 102 20.99 9.93 1.38
N GLU A 103 21.10 11.09 1.95
CA GLU A 103 20.46 12.30 1.43
C GLU A 103 20.92 12.60 0.00
N ALA A 104 22.18 12.33 -0.31
CA ALA A 104 22.72 12.44 -1.67
C ALA A 104 21.99 11.54 -2.67
N PHE A 105 21.71 10.28 -2.31
CA PHE A 105 20.94 9.38 -3.17
C PHE A 105 19.51 9.88 -3.37
N LEU A 106 18.88 10.37 -2.31
CA LEU A 106 17.51 10.91 -2.37
C LEU A 106 17.45 12.17 -3.24
N GLU A 107 18.42 13.08 -3.08
CA GLU A 107 18.48 14.31 -3.85
C GLU A 107 18.72 14.05 -5.34
N MET A 108 19.70 13.20 -5.67
CA MET A 108 19.95 12.80 -7.05
C MET A 108 18.72 12.11 -7.66
N SER A 109 18.09 11.18 -6.93
CA SER A 109 16.88 10.51 -7.39
C SER A 109 15.77 11.52 -7.68
N ARG A 110 15.53 12.48 -6.79
CA ARG A 110 14.53 13.56 -7.00
C ARG A 110 14.83 14.36 -8.25
N LYS A 111 16.08 14.76 -8.44
CA LYS A 111 16.51 15.55 -9.61
C LYS A 111 16.25 14.82 -10.93
N PHE A 112 16.57 13.53 -11.00
CA PHE A 112 16.38 12.74 -12.22
C PHE A 112 14.92 12.38 -12.48
N LEU A 113 14.13 12.10 -11.44
CA LEU A 113 12.76 11.60 -11.59
C LEU A 113 11.72 12.71 -11.70
N LYS A 114 11.99 13.90 -11.13
CA LYS A 114 11.06 15.04 -11.09
C LYS A 114 10.44 15.41 -12.46
N PRO A 115 11.17 15.43 -13.58
CA PRO A 115 10.58 15.80 -14.87
C PRO A 115 9.48 14.87 -15.36
N PHE A 116 9.44 13.63 -14.85
CA PHE A 116 8.51 12.59 -15.27
C PHE A 116 7.34 12.40 -14.29
N ILE A 117 7.31 13.16 -13.19
CA ILE A 117 6.29 13.04 -12.14
C ILE A 117 5.39 14.26 -12.16
N LEU A 118 4.10 14.03 -12.36
CA LEU A 118 3.08 15.05 -12.16
C LEU A 118 2.35 14.74 -10.85
N ARG A 119 2.55 15.60 -9.84
CA ARG A 119 1.85 15.52 -8.57
C ARG A 119 1.04 16.79 -8.34
N ARG A 120 -0.23 16.63 -8.01
CA ARG A 120 -1.13 17.71 -7.61
C ARG A 120 -1.83 17.32 -6.31
N THR A 121 -1.82 18.20 -5.34
CA THR A 121 -2.59 18.01 -4.11
C THR A 121 -4.03 18.50 -4.29
N LYS A 122 -4.97 17.96 -3.51
CA LYS A 122 -6.36 18.42 -3.52
C LYS A 122 -6.46 19.92 -3.23
N GLN A 123 -5.64 20.42 -2.30
CA GLN A 123 -5.60 21.84 -1.91
C GLN A 123 -5.16 22.75 -3.06
N GLU A 124 -4.25 22.31 -3.93
CA GLU A 124 -3.77 23.09 -5.08
C GLU A 124 -4.81 23.18 -6.20
N VAL A 125 -5.61 22.14 -6.38
CA VAL A 125 -6.50 22.02 -7.56
C VAL A 125 -7.95 22.36 -7.23
N LEU A 126 -8.43 21.99 -6.05
CA LEU A 126 -9.84 22.11 -5.66
C LEU A 126 -10.03 23.30 -4.71
N LYS A 127 -9.99 24.50 -5.26
CA LYS A 127 -10.18 25.75 -4.51
C LYS A 127 -11.59 25.93 -3.94
N ASP A 128 -12.57 25.23 -4.51
CA ASP A 128 -13.98 25.29 -4.11
C ASP A 128 -14.36 24.28 -3.02
N LEU A 129 -13.41 23.45 -2.57
CA LEU A 129 -13.67 22.56 -1.44
C LEU A 129 -13.66 23.35 -0.13
N PRO A 130 -14.65 23.10 0.76
CA PRO A 130 -14.63 23.67 2.11
C PRO A 130 -13.39 23.14 2.87
N GLU A 131 -12.99 23.88 3.89
CA GLU A 131 -11.90 23.45 4.77
C GLU A 131 -12.21 22.09 5.41
N LEU A 132 -11.18 21.24 5.48
CA LEU A 132 -11.28 19.95 6.16
C LEU A 132 -11.39 20.19 7.66
N ILE A 133 -12.54 19.87 8.24
CA ILE A 133 -12.75 19.92 9.69
C ILE A 133 -12.42 18.55 10.26
N GLU A 134 -11.29 18.43 10.92
CA GLU A 134 -10.90 17.23 11.64
C GLU A 134 -11.31 17.35 13.12
N LYS A 135 -12.13 16.39 13.60
CA LYS A 135 -12.53 16.31 15.00
C LYS A 135 -12.04 14.99 15.60
N THR A 136 -11.16 15.08 16.56
CA THR A 136 -10.72 13.93 17.33
C THR A 136 -11.63 13.74 18.55
N ILE A 137 -12.28 12.60 18.65
CA ILE A 137 -13.14 12.24 19.79
C ILE A 137 -12.41 11.21 20.61
N TYR A 138 -12.12 11.54 21.87
CA TYR A 138 -11.54 10.62 22.84
C TYR A 138 -12.68 9.87 23.55
N ILE A 139 -12.63 8.55 23.49
CA ILE A 139 -13.62 7.68 24.14
C ILE A 139 -12.90 6.90 25.24
N GLU A 140 -13.40 7.00 26.45
CA GLU A 140 -12.86 6.24 27.56
C GLU A 140 -13.31 4.77 27.51
N MET A 141 -12.39 3.89 27.86
CA MET A 141 -12.70 2.47 28.01
C MET A 141 -13.49 2.24 29.26
N SER A 142 -14.53 1.41 29.17
CA SER A 142 -15.21 0.85 30.36
C SER A 142 -14.22 0.00 31.18
N ASN A 143 -14.56 -0.30 32.42
CA ASN A 143 -13.73 -1.13 33.30
C ASN A 143 -13.48 -2.52 32.68
N ILE A 144 -14.49 -3.08 32.03
CA ILE A 144 -14.41 -4.40 31.37
C ILE A 144 -13.44 -4.35 30.18
N GLU A 145 -13.55 -3.31 29.34
CA GLU A 145 -12.64 -3.10 28.19
C GLU A 145 -11.21 -2.89 28.66
N ARG A 146 -11.00 -2.08 29.66
CA ARG A 146 -9.68 -1.80 30.23
C ARG A 146 -9.03 -3.06 30.79
N HIS A 147 -9.82 -3.90 31.49
CA HIS A 147 -9.33 -5.17 32.00
C HIS A 147 -8.94 -6.13 30.88
N LEU A 148 -9.80 -6.28 29.87
CA LEU A 148 -9.52 -7.12 28.70
C LEU A 148 -8.28 -6.64 27.92
N TYR A 149 -8.20 -5.35 27.65
CA TYR A 149 -7.03 -4.75 27.01
C TYR A 149 -5.75 -5.02 27.81
N GLY A 150 -5.80 -4.85 29.14
CA GLY A 150 -4.69 -5.15 30.05
C GLY A 150 -4.24 -6.60 30.00
N ASN A 151 -5.18 -7.55 29.91
CA ASN A 151 -4.83 -8.97 29.74
C ASN A 151 -4.17 -9.27 28.43
N VAL A 152 -4.71 -8.74 27.32
CA VAL A 152 -4.09 -8.87 25.98
C VAL A 152 -2.70 -8.24 25.97
N HIS A 153 -2.53 -7.06 26.55
CA HIS A 153 -1.25 -6.38 26.66
C HIS A 153 -0.20 -7.20 27.42
N LYS A 154 -0.58 -7.77 28.56
CA LYS A 154 0.31 -8.67 29.34
C LYS A 154 0.72 -9.89 28.54
N MET A 155 -0.21 -10.54 27.83
CA MET A 155 0.09 -11.69 26.97
C MET A 155 1.09 -11.33 25.85
N VAL A 156 0.91 -10.16 25.22
CA VAL A 156 1.83 -9.67 24.16
C VAL A 156 3.21 -9.41 24.75
N LEU A 157 3.31 -8.75 25.90
CA LEU A 157 4.58 -8.50 26.58
C LEU A 157 5.30 -9.81 26.94
N GLN A 158 4.58 -10.77 27.51
CA GLN A 158 5.14 -12.07 27.83
C GLN A 158 5.65 -12.80 26.58
N ALA A 159 4.91 -12.77 25.49
CA ALA A 159 5.34 -13.37 24.22
C ALA A 159 6.58 -12.68 23.65
N LEU A 160 6.71 -11.37 23.79
CA LEU A 160 7.89 -10.63 23.35
C LEU A 160 9.13 -10.91 24.22
N THR A 161 8.94 -11.06 25.53
CA THR A 161 10.04 -11.35 26.47
C THR A 161 10.50 -12.80 26.44
N SER A 162 9.59 -13.74 26.14
CA SER A 162 9.90 -15.16 26.03
C SER A 162 10.30 -15.59 24.62
N GLY A 163 10.29 -14.65 23.68
CA GLY A 163 10.41 -14.92 22.24
C GLY A 163 11.77 -15.47 21.82
N VAL A 164 11.72 -16.53 21.05
CA VAL A 164 12.85 -17.11 20.33
C VAL A 164 13.36 -16.08 19.31
N SER A 165 14.64 -15.77 19.33
CA SER A 165 15.33 -14.93 18.36
C SER A 165 14.90 -15.26 16.92
N GLY A 166 14.38 -14.27 16.20
CA GLY A 166 13.96 -14.39 14.79
C GLY A 166 12.47 -14.29 14.52
N ARG A 167 11.60 -14.22 15.55
CA ARG A 167 10.15 -14.03 15.40
C ARG A 167 9.58 -12.80 16.13
N ILE A 168 10.43 -11.98 16.71
CA ILE A 168 10.00 -10.83 17.54
C ILE A 168 9.12 -9.87 16.73
N GLU A 169 9.46 -9.59 15.47
CA GLU A 169 8.68 -8.68 14.60
C GLU A 169 7.27 -9.23 14.31
N SER A 170 7.15 -10.53 14.02
CA SER A 170 5.84 -11.15 13.78
C SER A 170 5.00 -11.21 15.05
N ILE A 171 5.61 -11.49 16.21
CA ILE A 171 4.93 -11.47 17.52
C ILE A 171 4.45 -10.05 17.86
N ALA A 172 5.29 -9.04 17.61
CA ALA A 172 4.91 -7.64 17.84
C ALA A 172 3.75 -7.23 16.94
N LEU A 173 3.79 -7.58 15.65
CA LEU A 173 2.74 -7.24 14.68
C LEU A 173 1.41 -7.93 15.04
N GLU A 174 1.44 -9.22 15.39
CA GLU A 174 0.26 -9.94 15.85
C GLU A 174 -0.26 -9.34 17.16
N GLY A 175 0.62 -9.00 18.08
CA GLY A 175 0.27 -8.35 19.34
C GLY A 175 -0.46 -7.02 19.14
N LEU A 176 0.07 -6.16 18.27
CA LEU A 176 -0.58 -4.89 17.90
C LEU A 176 -1.96 -5.11 17.27
N LEU A 177 -2.09 -6.13 16.41
CA LEU A 177 -3.37 -6.49 15.82
C LEU A 177 -4.40 -6.89 16.92
N ARG A 178 -3.98 -7.73 17.89
CA ARG A 178 -4.85 -8.14 19.01
C ARG A 178 -5.26 -6.97 19.90
N LEU A 179 -4.34 -6.09 20.23
CA LEU A 179 -4.63 -4.87 20.98
C LEU A 179 -5.63 -3.97 20.24
N ARG A 180 -5.44 -3.79 18.94
CA ARG A 180 -6.37 -3.04 18.08
C ARG A 180 -7.75 -3.70 18.04
N GLN A 181 -7.81 -5.03 17.92
CA GLN A 181 -9.06 -5.79 17.98
C GLN A 181 -9.78 -5.60 19.31
N ALA A 182 -9.06 -5.64 20.42
CA ALA A 182 -9.61 -5.38 21.76
C ALA A 182 -10.23 -3.98 21.88
N CYS A 183 -9.64 -2.97 21.26
CA CYS A 183 -10.16 -1.61 21.25
C CYS A 183 -11.41 -1.44 20.38
N VAL A 184 -11.46 -2.12 19.22
CA VAL A 184 -12.57 -1.99 18.27
C VAL A 184 -13.77 -2.81 18.73
N SER A 185 -13.57 -4.09 18.97
CA SER A 185 -14.59 -5.01 19.50
C SER A 185 -13.93 -6.27 20.03
N PRO A 186 -14.14 -6.63 21.27
CA PRO A 186 -13.65 -7.89 21.84
C PRO A 186 -14.08 -9.15 21.10
N LYS A 187 -15.20 -9.10 20.39
CA LYS A 187 -15.66 -10.22 19.54
C LYS A 187 -14.71 -10.56 18.40
N LEU A 188 -13.81 -9.66 18.06
CA LEU A 188 -12.75 -9.89 17.05
C LEU A 188 -11.56 -10.68 17.62
N LEU A 189 -11.48 -10.83 18.93
CA LEU A 189 -10.44 -11.62 19.56
C LEU A 189 -10.75 -13.12 19.43
N PRO A 190 -9.72 -14.00 19.40
CA PRO A 190 -9.92 -15.43 19.45
C PRO A 190 -10.73 -15.86 20.67
N ASN A 191 -11.57 -16.88 20.54
CA ASN A 191 -12.41 -17.40 21.61
C ASN A 191 -11.62 -17.80 22.88
N SER A 192 -10.35 -18.17 22.74
CA SER A 192 -9.44 -18.46 23.85
C SER A 192 -9.17 -17.26 24.76
N ILE A 193 -9.27 -16.05 24.21
CA ILE A 193 -9.04 -14.78 24.93
C ILE A 193 -10.37 -14.19 25.43
N TYR A 194 -11.46 -14.48 24.71
CA TYR A 194 -12.77 -13.82 24.88
C TYR A 194 -13.78 -14.59 25.71
N LYS A 195 -13.51 -15.75 26.26
CA LYS A 195 -14.50 -16.56 26.95
C LYS A 195 -15.24 -15.78 28.07
N GLY A 196 -16.55 -15.54 27.87
CA GLY A 196 -17.49 -15.19 28.96
C GLY A 196 -17.79 -13.70 29.19
N ILE A 197 -17.49 -12.80 28.28
CA ILE A 197 -17.81 -11.38 28.47
C ILE A 197 -19.05 -10.99 27.65
N THR A 198 -20.14 -10.65 28.35
CA THR A 198 -21.35 -10.04 27.77
C THR A 198 -21.05 -8.58 27.44
N TRP A 199 -21.25 -8.18 26.20
CA TRP A 199 -20.84 -6.92 25.64
C TRP A 199 -22.04 -6.01 25.37
N GLN A 200 -22.03 -4.79 25.89
CA GLN A 200 -22.92 -3.72 25.45
C GLN A 200 -22.17 -2.90 24.36
N THR A 201 -22.79 -2.78 23.21
CA THR A 201 -22.17 -2.15 22.03
C THR A 201 -21.90 -0.68 22.30
N LYS A 202 -20.64 -0.26 22.09
CA LYS A 202 -20.08 1.10 22.25
C LYS A 202 -20.77 2.17 21.38
N TYR A 203 -21.58 1.76 20.42
CA TYR A 203 -22.14 2.61 19.37
C TYR A 203 -23.62 2.95 19.50
N GLN A 204 -24.27 2.64 20.66
CA GLN A 204 -25.68 2.99 20.85
C GLN A 204 -25.95 4.48 21.16
N HIS A 205 -24.91 5.32 21.25
CA HIS A 205 -25.05 6.72 21.64
C HIS A 205 -24.41 7.73 20.63
N THR A 206 -24.13 7.33 19.41
CA THR A 206 -23.58 8.24 18.40
C THR A 206 -24.41 8.20 17.11
N LEU A 207 -25.68 8.57 17.22
CA LEU A 207 -26.55 9.03 16.13
C LEU A 207 -27.23 10.31 16.56
#